data_20f520951f5280420cdcb061810d28c2
#
_entry.id   20f520951f5280420cdcb061810d28c2
#
_cell.length_a   1.000
_cell.length_b   1.000
_cell.length_c   1.000
_cell.angle_alpha   90.00
_cell.angle_beta   90.00
_cell.angle_gamma   90.00
#
_symmetry.space_group_name_H-M   'P 1'
#
loop_
_entity.id
_entity.type
_entity.pdbx_description
1 polymer ?
#
loop_
_entity_poly.entity_id
_entity_poly.type
_entity_poly.pdbx_seq_one_letter_code
_entity_poly.pdbx_strand_id
1 'polypeptide(L)'
;MRRGLLCGCLFLMPALCLMSGCGEKAEQEEKNSIRLGVSIYRWEDAFVSTLRAELEEKAKEYEQETGLKVVLDIVDAKESQSVQNGQVERFISLGCDALCINIVDRSAASDIIVRAMDADVPVVFFNREPVEEDMDRWDRLYYVGADAKESAVIQGTILADAYDA
;
A
#
# COMPACT_ATOMS: atom_id res chain seq x y z
N MET A 1 -48.52 72.89 -36.91
CA MET A 1 -47.76 73.89 -36.12
C MET A 1 -47.44 73.33 -34.75
N ARG A 2 -46.17 73.47 -34.33
CA ARG A 2 -45.58 73.19 -32.95
C ARG A 2 -45.61 71.74 -32.46
N ARG A 3 -44.51 70.96 -32.55
CA ARG A 3 -43.31 71.03 -31.73
C ARG A 3 -43.59 70.72 -30.24
N GLY A 4 -43.22 69.59 -29.80
CA GLY A 4 -43.05 69.18 -28.41
C GLY A 4 -41.99 68.08 -28.30
N LEU A 5 -40.79 68.52 -27.98
CA LEU A 5 -39.61 67.71 -27.76
C LEU A 5 -39.67 67.22 -26.30
N LEU A 6 -39.69 65.92 -26.05
CA LEU A 6 -39.48 65.38 -24.69
C LEU A 6 -38.32 64.43 -24.71
N CYS A 7 -37.28 64.87 -24.07
CA CYS A 7 -36.05 64.19 -23.75
C CYS A 7 -36.33 63.14 -22.66
N GLY A 8 -36.16 61.86 -22.97
CA GLY A 8 -36.25 60.79 -22.01
C GLY A 8 -34.83 60.27 -21.67
N CYS A 9 -34.39 60.58 -20.46
CA CYS A 9 -33.15 60.11 -19.90
C CYS A 9 -33.19 58.64 -19.74
N LEU A 10 -32.33 57.92 -20.47
CA LEU A 10 -32.08 56.52 -20.33
C LEU A 10 -31.11 56.30 -19.14
N PHE A 11 -31.65 55.85 -18.01
CA PHE A 11 -30.86 55.45 -16.86
C PHE A 11 -30.24 54.09 -17.17
N LEU A 12 -28.95 54.07 -17.43
CA LEU A 12 -28.15 52.86 -17.52
C LEU A 12 -27.81 52.41 -16.09
N MET A 13 -28.44 51.34 -15.62
CA MET A 13 -28.14 50.71 -14.37
C MET A 13 -27.05 49.67 -14.62
N PRO A 14 -25.85 49.76 -14.01
CA PRO A 14 -24.86 48.70 -14.13
C PRO A 14 -25.29 47.52 -13.26
N ALA A 15 -25.55 46.37 -13.89
CA ALA A 15 -25.74 45.09 -13.21
C ALA A 15 -24.41 44.65 -12.61
N LEU A 16 -24.27 44.81 -11.30
CA LEU A 16 -23.15 44.31 -10.52
C LEU A 16 -23.34 42.78 -10.35
N CYS A 17 -22.72 41.98 -11.24
CA CYS A 17 -22.64 40.53 -11.08
C CYS A 17 -21.75 40.24 -9.88
N LEU A 18 -22.36 39.97 -8.74
CA LEU A 18 -21.72 39.29 -7.60
C LEU A 18 -21.43 37.86 -8.01
N MET A 19 -20.22 37.60 -8.47
CA MET A 19 -19.65 36.27 -8.59
C MET A 19 -19.44 35.76 -7.17
N SER A 20 -20.47 35.14 -6.58
CA SER A 20 -20.31 34.27 -5.42
C SER A 20 -19.54 33.06 -5.88
N GLY A 21 -18.21 33.09 -5.72
CA GLY A 21 -17.37 31.95 -5.80
C GLY A 21 -17.74 31.01 -4.65
N CYS A 22 -18.59 30.00 -4.91
CA CYS A 22 -18.64 28.81 -4.09
C CYS A 22 -17.28 28.14 -4.22
N GLY A 23 -16.40 28.37 -3.27
CA GLY A 23 -15.27 27.49 -3.01
C GLY A 23 -15.86 26.18 -2.49
N GLU A 24 -16.05 25.23 -3.38
CA GLU A 24 -16.25 23.84 -3.04
C GLU A 24 -14.96 23.41 -2.31
N LYS A 25 -15.03 23.43 -0.98
CA LYS A 25 -14.11 22.59 -0.18
C LYS A 25 -14.39 21.19 -0.66
N ALA A 26 -13.44 20.60 -1.41
CA ALA A 26 -13.40 19.16 -1.57
C ALA A 26 -13.39 18.59 -0.14
N GLU A 27 -14.53 18.10 0.34
CA GLU A 27 -14.58 17.18 1.45
C GLU A 27 -13.72 16.01 1.01
N GLN A 28 -12.55 15.88 1.63
CA GLN A 28 -11.81 14.61 1.60
C GLN A 28 -12.77 13.60 2.23
N GLU A 29 -13.39 12.77 1.39
CA GLU A 29 -14.06 11.57 1.87
C GLU A 29 -13.04 10.82 2.73
N GLU A 30 -13.30 10.76 4.03
CA GLU A 30 -12.51 9.92 4.93
C GLU A 30 -12.56 8.51 4.37
N LYS A 31 -11.41 8.02 3.94
CA LYS A 31 -11.28 6.68 3.36
C LYS A 31 -11.61 5.66 4.46
N ASN A 32 -12.83 5.14 4.47
CA ASN A 32 -13.32 4.20 5.47
C ASN A 32 -12.80 2.76 5.25
N SER A 33 -11.79 2.57 4.40
CA SER A 33 -11.22 1.25 4.14
C SER A 33 -9.74 1.34 3.77
N ILE A 34 -8.98 0.32 4.18
CA ILE A 34 -7.61 0.07 3.74
C ILE A 34 -7.61 -1.19 2.89
N ARG A 35 -6.96 -1.14 1.73
CA ARG A 35 -6.76 -2.30 0.86
C ARG A 35 -5.31 -2.72 0.86
N LEU A 36 -5.03 -3.98 1.20
CA LEU A 36 -3.70 -4.56 1.23
C LEU A 36 -3.56 -5.62 0.13
N GLY A 37 -2.53 -5.48 -0.71
CA GLY A 37 -2.15 -6.51 -1.67
C GLY A 37 -1.15 -7.46 -1.04
N VAL A 38 -1.51 -8.73 -0.87
CA VAL A 38 -0.66 -9.74 -0.20
C VAL A 38 -0.23 -10.80 -1.22
N SER A 39 1.07 -10.88 -1.53
CA SER A 39 1.63 -11.90 -2.40
C SER A 39 2.50 -12.84 -1.59
N ILE A 40 2.15 -14.12 -1.58
CA ILE A 40 2.89 -15.19 -0.93
C ILE A 40 3.66 -16.02 -1.96
N TYR A 41 4.88 -16.45 -1.60
CA TYR A 41 5.76 -17.16 -2.53
C TYR A 41 5.23 -18.54 -2.95
N ARG A 42 4.54 -19.23 -2.02
CA ARG A 42 3.94 -20.55 -2.23
C ARG A 42 2.81 -20.82 -1.24
N TRP A 43 1.65 -21.24 -1.77
CA TRP A 43 0.43 -21.46 -0.99
C TRP A 43 0.52 -22.68 -0.05
N GLU A 44 1.22 -23.74 -0.50
CA GLU A 44 1.29 -25.01 0.21
C GLU A 44 2.33 -25.02 1.35
N ASP A 45 3.05 -23.93 1.57
CA ASP A 45 3.97 -23.80 2.70
C ASP A 45 3.18 -23.72 4.01
N ALA A 46 3.43 -24.68 4.92
CA ALA A 46 2.69 -24.81 6.18
C ALA A 46 2.88 -23.57 7.09
N PHE A 47 4.09 -23.02 7.15
CA PHE A 47 4.39 -21.84 7.96
C PHE A 47 3.67 -20.60 7.37
N VAL A 48 3.75 -20.41 6.07
CA VAL A 48 3.08 -19.29 5.37
C VAL A 48 1.56 -19.42 5.47
N SER A 49 1.02 -20.62 5.45
CA SER A 49 -0.41 -20.86 5.68
C SER A 49 -0.87 -20.39 7.07
N THR A 50 -0.04 -20.59 8.10
CA THR A 50 -0.31 -20.07 9.45
C THR A 50 -0.24 -18.55 9.46
N LEU A 51 0.79 -17.94 8.87
CA LEU A 51 0.91 -16.48 8.78
C LEU A 51 -0.29 -15.85 8.06
N ARG A 52 -0.79 -16.48 7.01
CA ARG A 52 -1.98 -16.01 6.29
C ARG A 52 -3.22 -16.02 7.18
N ALA A 53 -3.46 -17.12 7.90
CA ALA A 53 -4.60 -17.22 8.82
C ALA A 53 -4.55 -16.15 9.92
N GLU A 54 -3.36 -15.93 10.49
CA GLU A 54 -3.13 -14.88 11.48
C GLU A 54 -3.36 -13.47 10.90
N LEU A 55 -2.91 -13.21 9.66
CA LEU A 55 -3.12 -11.94 8.99
C LEU A 55 -4.62 -11.66 8.78
N GLU A 56 -5.39 -12.66 8.34
CA GLU A 56 -6.84 -12.56 8.16
C GLU A 56 -7.57 -12.33 9.51
N GLU A 57 -7.10 -12.96 10.59
CA GLU A 57 -7.65 -12.75 11.93
C GLU A 57 -7.34 -11.35 12.46
N LYS A 58 -6.07 -10.91 12.36
CA LYS A 58 -5.64 -9.58 12.79
C LYS A 58 -6.32 -8.46 12.00
N ALA A 59 -6.58 -8.66 10.72
CA ALA A 59 -7.36 -7.71 9.94
C ALA A 59 -8.78 -7.52 10.51
N LYS A 60 -9.45 -8.61 10.89
CA LYS A 60 -10.79 -8.57 11.51
C LYS A 60 -10.78 -7.91 12.90
N GLU A 61 -9.77 -8.22 13.71
CA GLU A 61 -9.59 -7.57 15.01
C GLU A 61 -9.44 -6.06 14.83
N TYR A 62 -8.57 -5.63 13.91
CA TYR A 62 -8.35 -4.22 13.60
C TYR A 62 -9.62 -3.52 13.10
N GLU A 63 -10.42 -4.19 12.25
CA GLU A 63 -11.73 -3.68 11.84
C GLU A 63 -12.68 -3.44 13.03
N GLN A 64 -12.69 -4.39 14.00
CA GLN A 64 -13.56 -4.29 15.19
C GLN A 64 -13.12 -3.16 16.12
N GLU A 65 -11.80 -2.95 16.27
CA GLU A 65 -11.25 -1.94 17.16
C GLU A 65 -11.37 -0.52 16.60
N THR A 66 -11.19 -0.36 15.28
CA THR A 66 -11.09 0.96 14.66
C THR A 66 -12.32 1.38 13.87
N GLY A 67 -13.17 0.43 13.48
CA GLY A 67 -14.27 0.64 12.54
C GLY A 67 -13.82 0.81 11.08
N LEU A 68 -12.51 0.74 10.81
CA LEU A 68 -11.93 0.88 9.47
C LEU A 68 -11.94 -0.48 8.76
N LYS A 69 -12.61 -0.60 7.62
CA LYS A 69 -12.65 -1.84 6.84
C LYS A 69 -11.27 -2.20 6.28
N VAL A 70 -10.82 -3.45 6.45
CA VAL A 70 -9.57 -3.98 5.87
C VAL A 70 -9.88 -4.97 4.75
N VAL A 71 -9.47 -4.64 3.53
CA VAL A 71 -9.63 -5.51 2.35
C VAL A 71 -8.29 -6.18 2.07
N LEU A 72 -8.24 -7.50 2.18
CA LEU A 72 -7.06 -8.31 1.88
C LEU A 72 -7.22 -8.98 0.51
N ASP A 73 -6.36 -8.63 -0.45
CA ASP A 73 -6.22 -9.32 -1.73
C ASP A 73 -5.02 -10.26 -1.64
N ILE A 74 -5.24 -11.52 -1.22
CA ILE A 74 -4.17 -12.51 -1.00
C ILE A 74 -4.04 -13.42 -2.22
N VAL A 75 -2.83 -13.54 -2.78
CA VAL A 75 -2.55 -14.36 -3.96
C VAL A 75 -1.27 -15.18 -3.81
N ASP A 76 -1.20 -16.29 -4.54
CA ASP A 76 -0.05 -17.21 -4.63
C ASP A 76 0.83 -16.87 -5.83
N ALA A 77 2.12 -16.63 -5.59
CA ALA A 77 3.12 -16.40 -6.64
C ALA A 77 3.61 -17.71 -7.30
N LYS A 78 3.24 -18.87 -6.76
CA LYS A 78 3.58 -20.21 -7.30
C LYS A 78 5.08 -20.39 -7.54
N GLU A 79 5.89 -19.92 -6.61
CA GLU A 79 7.37 -19.94 -6.69
C GLU A 79 7.94 -19.23 -7.94
N SER A 80 7.16 -18.34 -8.57
CA SER A 80 7.58 -17.61 -9.77
C SER A 80 7.70 -16.11 -9.51
N GLN A 81 8.93 -15.59 -9.58
CA GLN A 81 9.18 -14.15 -9.40
C GLN A 81 8.46 -13.31 -10.48
N SER A 82 8.39 -13.80 -11.72
CA SER A 82 7.68 -13.07 -12.77
C SER A 82 6.16 -13.00 -12.54
N VAL A 83 5.57 -14.06 -11.97
CA VAL A 83 4.16 -14.05 -11.52
C VAL A 83 3.99 -13.04 -10.40
N GLN A 84 4.90 -13.03 -9.41
CA GLN A 84 4.86 -12.09 -8.30
C GLN A 84 4.95 -10.63 -8.76
N ASN A 85 5.85 -10.33 -9.71
CA ASN A 85 5.97 -8.98 -10.29
C ASN A 85 4.66 -8.53 -10.95
N GLY A 86 4.00 -9.41 -11.71
CA GLY A 86 2.68 -9.12 -12.31
C GLY A 86 1.56 -8.94 -11.27
N GLN A 87 1.64 -9.64 -10.13
CA GLN A 87 0.71 -9.46 -9.02
C GLN A 87 0.86 -8.08 -8.37
N VAL A 88 2.09 -7.61 -8.22
CA VAL A 88 2.39 -6.25 -7.70
C VAL A 88 1.81 -5.18 -8.63
N GLU A 89 2.00 -5.29 -9.95
CA GLU A 89 1.38 -4.38 -10.92
C GLU A 89 -0.15 -4.34 -10.78
N ARG A 90 -0.75 -5.51 -10.61
CA ARG A 90 -2.19 -5.62 -10.39
C ARG A 90 -2.64 -4.94 -9.10
N PHE A 91 -1.93 -5.15 -7.99
CA PHE A 91 -2.27 -4.52 -6.70
C PHE A 91 -2.21 -3.00 -6.78
N ILE A 92 -1.17 -2.46 -7.42
CA ILE A 92 -1.03 -1.02 -7.66
C ILE A 92 -2.22 -0.52 -8.51
N SER A 93 -2.56 -1.24 -9.58
CA SER A 93 -3.70 -0.89 -10.45
C SER A 93 -5.06 -0.95 -9.73
N LEU A 94 -5.20 -1.80 -8.72
CA LEU A 94 -6.40 -1.92 -7.88
C LEU A 94 -6.45 -0.84 -6.78
N GLY A 95 -5.43 0.00 -6.67
CA GLY A 95 -5.33 1.04 -5.65
C GLY A 95 -5.13 0.49 -4.25
N CYS A 96 -4.29 -0.56 -4.11
CA CYS A 96 -3.87 -1.02 -2.79
C CYS A 96 -3.09 0.06 -2.06
N ASP A 97 -3.36 0.23 -0.78
CA ASP A 97 -2.72 1.23 0.09
C ASP A 97 -1.34 0.80 0.57
N ALA A 98 -1.10 -0.50 0.61
CA ALA A 98 0.19 -1.10 0.90
C ALA A 98 0.30 -2.50 0.28
N LEU A 99 1.54 -2.94 0.10
CA LEU A 99 1.89 -4.27 -0.39
C LEU A 99 2.53 -5.08 0.74
N CYS A 100 2.07 -6.31 0.94
CA CYS A 100 2.68 -7.29 1.85
C CYS A 100 3.26 -8.42 1.01
N ILE A 101 4.57 -8.53 0.95
CA ILE A 101 5.26 -9.41 0.00
C ILE A 101 6.10 -10.46 0.72
N ASN A 102 5.72 -11.72 0.58
CA ASN A 102 6.59 -12.84 0.88
C ASN A 102 7.40 -13.20 -0.38
N ILE A 103 8.57 -12.56 -0.53
CA ILE A 103 9.34 -12.55 -1.79
C ILE A 103 9.72 -13.96 -2.25
N VAL A 104 9.59 -14.24 -3.56
CA VAL A 104 10.02 -15.51 -4.15
C VAL A 104 11.53 -15.59 -4.23
N ASP A 105 12.19 -14.58 -4.78
CA ASP A 105 13.64 -14.49 -4.87
C ASP A 105 14.13 -13.24 -4.13
N ARG A 106 14.89 -13.44 -3.05
CA ARG A 106 15.42 -12.37 -2.19
C ARG A 106 16.34 -11.40 -2.93
N SER A 107 16.98 -11.86 -4.01
CA SER A 107 17.87 -11.06 -4.84
C SER A 107 17.18 -10.35 -6.01
N ALA A 108 15.88 -10.55 -6.19
CA ALA A 108 15.10 -10.01 -7.29
C ALA A 108 13.98 -9.04 -6.83
N ALA A 109 14.14 -8.41 -5.67
CA ALA A 109 13.15 -7.47 -5.12
C ALA A 109 13.12 -6.13 -5.87
N SER A 110 14.18 -5.79 -6.59
CA SER A 110 14.38 -4.50 -7.26
C SER A 110 13.20 -4.08 -8.13
N ASP A 111 12.63 -4.99 -8.95
CA ASP A 111 11.48 -4.71 -9.82
C ASP A 111 10.23 -4.34 -9.03
N ILE A 112 9.97 -5.05 -7.93
CA ILE A 112 8.84 -4.76 -7.02
C ILE A 112 9.02 -3.40 -6.39
N ILE A 113 10.22 -3.12 -5.89
CA ILE A 113 10.55 -1.88 -5.20
C ILE A 113 10.39 -0.68 -6.13
N VAL A 114 10.93 -0.74 -7.36
CA VAL A 114 10.80 0.36 -8.33
C VAL A 114 9.34 0.67 -8.65
N ARG A 115 8.53 -0.36 -8.90
CA ARG A 115 7.09 -0.18 -9.19
C ARG A 115 6.33 0.42 -8.01
N ALA A 116 6.64 -0.02 -6.80
CA ALA A 116 6.03 0.50 -5.58
C ALA A 116 6.43 1.96 -5.31
N MET A 117 7.72 2.30 -5.52
CA MET A 117 8.22 3.68 -5.44
C MET A 117 7.53 4.60 -6.45
N ASP A 118 7.44 4.18 -7.71
CA ASP A 118 6.81 4.97 -8.78
C ASP A 118 5.33 5.25 -8.49
N ALA A 119 4.67 4.33 -7.79
CA ALA A 119 3.26 4.44 -7.39
C ALA A 119 3.06 5.05 -5.99
N ASP A 120 4.13 5.33 -5.25
CA ASP A 120 4.12 5.77 -3.84
C ASP A 120 3.37 4.81 -2.89
N VAL A 121 3.43 3.49 -3.14
CA VAL A 121 2.77 2.45 -2.35
C VAL A 121 3.78 1.73 -1.47
N PRO A 122 3.70 1.82 -0.11
CA PRO A 122 4.66 1.21 0.78
C PRO A 122 4.66 -0.32 0.68
N VAL A 123 5.83 -0.93 0.94
CA VAL A 123 6.01 -2.38 0.88
C VAL A 123 6.47 -2.91 2.23
N VAL A 124 5.78 -3.93 2.72
CA VAL A 124 6.18 -4.73 3.86
C VAL A 124 6.61 -6.10 3.35
N PHE A 125 7.90 -6.38 3.33
CA PHE A 125 8.40 -7.72 3.13
C PHE A 125 8.22 -8.54 4.40
N PHE A 126 7.83 -9.80 4.30
CA PHE A 126 7.65 -10.63 5.48
C PHE A 126 8.23 -12.03 5.29
N ASN A 127 8.69 -12.65 6.39
CA ASN A 127 9.30 -13.97 6.45
C ASN A 127 10.62 -14.09 5.65
N ARG A 128 10.68 -13.64 4.42
CA ARG A 128 11.86 -13.69 3.54
C ARG A 128 12.33 -12.27 3.25
N GLU A 129 13.46 -11.91 3.85
CA GLU A 129 14.04 -10.57 3.71
C GLU A 129 14.76 -10.42 2.37
N PRO A 130 14.52 -9.36 1.59
CA PRO A 130 15.36 -9.01 0.45
C PRO A 130 16.80 -8.78 0.84
N VAL A 131 17.70 -8.66 -0.13
CA VAL A 131 19.10 -8.28 0.13
C VAL A 131 19.16 -6.82 0.64
N GLU A 132 20.18 -6.53 1.46
CA GLU A 132 20.32 -5.23 2.13
C GLU A 132 20.35 -4.07 1.14
N GLU A 133 21.04 -4.24 0.01
CA GLU A 133 21.12 -3.20 -1.03
C GLU A 133 19.75 -2.83 -1.63
N ASP A 134 18.80 -3.75 -1.63
CA ASP A 134 17.43 -3.48 -2.09
C ASP A 134 16.62 -2.79 -1.00
N MET A 135 16.80 -3.15 0.27
CA MET A 135 16.07 -2.54 1.39
C MET A 135 16.48 -1.08 1.64
N ASP A 136 17.72 -0.72 1.32
CA ASP A 136 18.24 0.65 1.50
C ASP A 136 17.78 1.64 0.41
N ARG A 137 17.04 1.20 -0.60
CA ARG A 137 16.68 2.03 -1.76
C ARG A 137 15.55 3.02 -1.50
N TRP A 138 14.74 2.78 -0.48
CA TRP A 138 13.57 3.60 -0.20
C TRP A 138 13.17 3.50 1.27
N ASP A 139 12.74 4.60 1.87
CA ASP A 139 12.37 4.71 3.29
C ASP A 139 10.98 4.15 3.62
N ARG A 140 10.19 3.73 2.60
CA ARG A 140 8.89 3.08 2.80
C ARG A 140 8.94 1.57 2.53
N LEU A 141 10.12 0.96 2.69
CA LEU A 141 10.32 -0.48 2.71
C LEU A 141 10.47 -0.94 4.16
N TYR A 142 9.75 -1.98 4.49
CA TYR A 142 9.74 -2.55 5.83
C TYR A 142 9.97 -4.05 5.74
N TYR A 143 10.55 -4.63 6.78
CA TYR A 143 10.68 -6.07 6.92
C TYR A 143 10.13 -6.55 8.26
N VAL A 144 9.37 -7.63 8.21
CA VAL A 144 8.83 -8.35 9.38
C VAL A 144 9.23 -9.82 9.27
N GLY A 145 10.13 -10.26 10.14
CA GLY A 145 10.62 -11.63 10.17
C GLY A 145 11.69 -11.84 11.22
N ALA A 146 12.27 -13.05 11.23
CA ALA A 146 13.38 -13.36 12.11
C ALA A 146 14.69 -12.88 11.51
N ASP A 147 15.64 -12.50 12.37
CA ASP A 147 17.03 -12.28 11.97
C ASP A 147 17.69 -13.63 11.66
N ALA A 148 17.95 -13.88 10.37
CA ALA A 148 18.55 -15.13 9.91
C ALA A 148 19.97 -15.34 10.44
N LYS A 149 20.73 -14.24 10.67
CA LYS A 149 22.09 -14.29 11.22
C LYS A 149 22.06 -14.68 12.69
N GLU A 150 21.19 -14.06 13.46
CA GLU A 150 20.99 -14.40 14.86
C GLU A 150 20.53 -15.87 15.01
N SER A 151 19.57 -16.29 14.21
CA SER A 151 19.11 -17.69 14.18
C SER A 151 20.23 -18.67 13.88
N ALA A 152 21.13 -18.36 12.93
CA ALA A 152 22.29 -19.20 12.60
C ALA A 152 23.30 -19.25 13.76
N VAL A 153 23.55 -18.12 14.44
CA VAL A 153 24.43 -18.07 15.62
C VAL A 153 23.87 -18.94 16.75
N ILE A 154 22.59 -18.83 17.06
CA ILE A 154 21.93 -19.63 18.09
C ILE A 154 22.03 -21.13 17.77
N GLN A 155 21.75 -21.54 16.54
CA GLN A 155 21.88 -22.92 16.11
C GLN A 155 23.31 -23.43 16.20
N GLY A 156 24.29 -22.61 15.77
CA GLY A 156 25.72 -22.94 15.90
C GLY A 156 26.15 -23.14 17.35
N THR A 157 25.71 -22.29 18.27
CA THR A 157 25.98 -22.39 19.70
C THR A 157 25.40 -23.68 20.29
N ILE A 158 24.11 -23.97 19.99
CA ILE A 158 23.47 -25.22 20.47
C ILE A 158 24.24 -26.47 19.99
N LEU A 159 24.70 -26.49 18.73
CA LEU A 159 25.47 -27.60 18.19
C LEU A 159 26.86 -27.74 18.85
N ALA A 160 27.54 -26.60 19.10
CA ALA A 160 28.85 -26.59 19.78
C ALA A 160 28.72 -27.13 21.21
N ASP A 161 27.73 -26.65 21.97
CA ASP A 161 27.47 -27.08 23.34
C ASP A 161 27.12 -28.58 23.39
N ALA A 162 26.38 -29.08 22.43
CA ALA A 162 26.03 -30.51 22.34
C ALA A 162 27.23 -31.40 21.93
N TYR A 163 28.23 -30.83 21.23
CA TYR A 163 29.44 -31.57 20.84
C TYR A 163 30.47 -31.61 21.95
N ASP A 164 30.54 -30.57 22.79
CA ASP A 164 31.48 -30.51 23.93
C ASP A 164 30.97 -31.24 25.20
N ALA A 165 29.73 -31.74 25.18
CA ALA A 165 29.10 -32.47 26.28
C ALA A 165 29.30 -34.00 26.17
#